data_e922c2b88534a2c2bfb182c816dbf02b
#
_entry.id   e922c2b88534a2c2bfb182c816dbf02b
#
_cell.length_a   1.000
_cell.length_b   1.000
_cell.length_c   1.000
_cell.angle_alpha   90.00
_cell.angle_beta   90.00
_cell.angle_gamma   90.00
#
_symmetry.space_group_name_H-M   'P 1'
#
loop_
_entity.id
_entity.type
_entity.pdbx_description
1 polymer ?
#
loop_
_entity_poly.entity_id
_entity_poly.type
_entity_poly.pdbx_seq_one_letter_code
_entity_poly.pdbx_strand_id
1 'polypeptide(L)'
;MAKYCDIFWSFFRIGTFTVGGGYAMIPLMQREMVERHGWMSEEEFLDYVALSQAMPGVFAVNMATVTGMRLRGKGGAVAAIAGNIVMPIVFILLLAIFFRTFRDNVIVSRIFLGLRPAVVALIAAPVFTLARSAKVTWRTVWIPVVCALLIWLFGVSPVIVILAAALLGYLYSLLKQKQSS
;
A
#
# COMPACT_ATOMS: atom_id res chain seq x y z
N MET A 1 26.00 -15.02 -0.81
CA MET A 1 25.27 -14.20 -1.82
C MET A 1 23.89 -14.81 -2.03
N ALA A 2 22.83 -14.03 -1.94
CA ALA A 2 21.46 -14.50 -2.19
C ALA A 2 21.30 -14.98 -3.64
N LYS A 3 20.70 -16.16 -3.85
CA LYS A 3 20.39 -16.64 -5.20
C LYS A 3 19.11 -15.97 -5.70
N TYR A 4 18.96 -15.81 -7.02
CA TYR A 4 17.72 -15.25 -7.60
C TYR A 4 16.46 -16.03 -7.20
N CYS A 5 16.59 -17.37 -7.13
CA CYS A 5 15.50 -18.22 -6.67
C CYS A 5 15.11 -17.96 -5.22
N ASP A 6 16.07 -17.73 -4.33
CA ASP A 6 15.79 -17.46 -2.91
C ASP A 6 15.04 -16.13 -2.77
N ILE A 7 15.50 -15.10 -3.53
CA ILE A 7 14.83 -13.80 -3.57
C ILE A 7 13.39 -13.95 -4.10
N PHE A 8 13.21 -14.63 -5.23
CA PHE A 8 11.89 -14.86 -5.82
C PHE A 8 10.96 -15.58 -4.83
N TRP A 9 11.39 -16.70 -4.23
CA TRP A 9 10.57 -17.50 -3.33
C TRP A 9 10.21 -16.78 -2.02
N SER A 10 11.12 -15.98 -1.47
CA SER A 10 10.82 -15.17 -0.29
C SER A 10 9.74 -14.14 -0.58
N PHE A 11 9.87 -13.41 -1.69
CA PHE A 11 8.86 -12.44 -2.09
C PHE A 11 7.56 -13.10 -2.57
N PHE A 12 7.63 -14.28 -3.16
CA PHE A 12 6.43 -15.06 -3.51
C PHE A 12 5.64 -15.45 -2.27
N ARG A 13 6.29 -15.87 -1.20
CA ARG A 13 5.62 -16.13 0.10
C ARG A 13 5.00 -14.87 0.66
N ILE A 14 5.75 -13.77 0.66
CA ILE A 14 5.25 -12.48 1.13
C ILE A 14 3.99 -12.10 0.36
N GLY A 15 4.03 -12.15 -0.98
CA GLY A 15 2.87 -11.83 -1.84
C GLY A 15 1.68 -12.78 -1.64
N THR A 16 1.95 -14.07 -1.34
CA THR A 16 0.89 -15.08 -1.14
C THR A 16 0.17 -14.91 0.19
N PHE A 17 0.90 -14.69 1.27
CA PHE A 17 0.34 -14.71 2.64
C PHE A 17 -0.09 -13.33 3.13
N THR A 18 0.05 -12.30 2.32
CA THR A 18 -0.37 -10.98 2.74
C THR A 18 -1.83 -10.72 2.39
N VAL A 19 -2.64 -10.66 3.43
CA VAL A 19 -4.03 -10.20 3.37
C VAL A 19 -4.15 -8.98 4.28
N GLY A 20 -4.57 -7.81 3.73
CA GLY A 20 -4.82 -6.63 4.57
C GLY A 20 -3.99 -5.39 4.28
N GLY A 21 -3.21 -5.37 3.20
CA GLY A 21 -2.48 -4.18 2.73
C GLY A 21 -1.01 -4.11 3.12
N GLY A 22 -0.30 -3.08 2.64
CA GLY A 22 1.16 -2.98 2.70
C GLY A 22 1.76 -3.06 4.10
N TYR A 23 1.13 -2.46 5.09
CA TYR A 23 1.63 -2.51 6.48
C TYR A 23 1.52 -3.88 7.12
N ALA A 24 0.53 -4.70 6.73
CA ALA A 24 0.39 -6.06 7.22
C ALA A 24 1.53 -6.99 6.72
N MET A 25 2.25 -6.58 5.68
CA MET A 25 3.39 -7.33 5.13
C MET A 25 4.68 -7.13 5.94
N ILE A 26 4.81 -6.04 6.69
CA ILE A 26 6.06 -5.67 7.37
C ILE A 26 6.59 -6.79 8.27
N PRO A 27 5.79 -7.40 9.18
CA PRO A 27 6.29 -8.48 10.02
C PRO A 27 6.74 -9.72 9.22
N LEU A 28 6.05 -10.03 8.12
CA LEU A 28 6.41 -11.17 7.28
C LEU A 28 7.70 -10.89 6.49
N MET A 29 7.86 -9.65 6.01
CA MET A 29 9.10 -9.21 5.36
C MET A 29 10.28 -9.23 6.31
N GLN A 30 10.12 -8.73 7.54
CA GLN A 30 11.15 -8.78 8.58
C GLN A 30 11.58 -10.21 8.86
N ARG A 31 10.61 -11.10 9.06
CA ARG A 31 10.89 -12.52 9.28
C ARG A 31 11.66 -13.17 8.14
N GLU A 32 11.29 -12.92 6.89
CA GLU A 32 11.97 -13.50 5.73
C GLU A 32 13.36 -12.89 5.51
N MET A 33 13.53 -11.58 5.64
CA MET A 33 14.77 -10.87 5.28
C MET A 33 15.79 -10.84 6.41
N VAL A 34 15.34 -10.66 7.66
CA VAL A 34 16.23 -10.55 8.82
C VAL A 34 16.41 -11.91 9.49
N GLU A 35 15.31 -12.54 9.95
CA GLU A 35 15.41 -13.75 10.78
C GLU A 35 15.78 -14.98 9.97
N ARG A 36 15.16 -15.19 8.79
CA ARG A 36 15.31 -16.42 8.04
C ARG A 36 16.56 -16.45 7.15
N HIS A 37 16.78 -15.38 6.41
CA HIS A 37 17.86 -15.31 5.44
C HIS A 37 19.05 -14.48 5.90
N GLY A 38 18.92 -13.65 6.93
CA GLY A 38 19.98 -12.77 7.42
C GLY A 38 20.52 -11.85 6.33
N TRP A 39 19.65 -11.41 5.40
CA TRP A 39 20.08 -10.55 4.30
C TRP A 39 20.42 -9.15 4.73
N MET A 40 19.84 -8.70 5.84
CA MET A 40 20.06 -7.38 6.43
C MET A 40 19.83 -7.41 7.94
N SER A 41 20.37 -6.42 8.65
CA SER A 41 20.07 -6.20 10.07
C SER A 41 18.67 -5.65 10.26
N GLU A 42 18.17 -5.66 11.50
CA GLU A 42 16.86 -5.08 11.84
C GLU A 42 16.84 -3.56 11.59
N GLU A 43 17.91 -2.86 11.92
CA GLU A 43 18.06 -1.42 11.66
C GLU A 43 18.01 -1.11 10.18
N GLU A 44 18.78 -1.83 9.37
CA GLU A 44 18.72 -1.71 7.91
C GLU A 44 17.32 -1.98 7.37
N PHE A 45 16.62 -2.98 7.89
CA PHE A 45 15.26 -3.29 7.46
C PHE A 45 14.32 -2.11 7.72
N LEU A 46 14.40 -1.46 8.88
CA LEU A 46 13.59 -0.28 9.19
C LEU A 46 13.88 0.89 8.27
N ASP A 47 15.15 1.10 7.91
CA ASP A 47 15.53 2.13 6.93
C ASP A 47 14.92 1.85 5.54
N TYR A 48 14.92 0.58 5.10
CA TYR A 48 14.31 0.18 3.84
C TYR A 48 12.79 0.31 3.87
N VAL A 49 12.15 0.03 5.01
CA VAL A 49 10.71 0.30 5.21
C VAL A 49 10.42 1.77 5.06
N ALA A 50 11.17 2.64 5.73
CA ALA A 50 11.00 4.09 5.65
C ALA A 50 11.22 4.62 4.23
N LEU A 51 12.28 4.17 3.55
CA LEU A 51 12.56 4.50 2.16
C LEU A 51 11.43 4.08 1.22
N SER A 52 10.94 2.85 1.38
CA SER A 52 9.86 2.30 0.54
C SER A 52 8.53 3.02 0.74
N GLN A 53 8.29 3.57 1.93
CA GLN A 53 7.12 4.41 2.22
C GLN A 53 7.24 5.81 1.62
N ALA A 54 8.45 6.35 1.52
CA ALA A 54 8.70 7.66 0.91
C ALA A 54 8.62 7.62 -0.63
N MET A 55 8.77 6.44 -1.23
CA MET A 55 8.69 6.27 -2.69
C MET A 55 7.23 6.24 -3.15
N PRO A 56 6.90 6.92 -4.27
CA PRO A 56 5.56 6.82 -4.85
C PRO A 56 5.30 5.41 -5.38
N GLY A 57 4.10 4.86 -5.12
CA GLY A 57 3.68 3.54 -5.60
C GLY A 57 3.25 2.58 -4.51
N VAL A 58 3.14 1.31 -4.87
CA VAL A 58 2.72 0.24 -3.96
C VAL A 58 3.87 -0.14 -3.04
N PHE A 59 3.68 0.02 -1.73
CA PHE A 59 4.70 -0.26 -0.70
C PHE A 59 5.42 -1.61 -0.90
N ALA A 60 4.66 -2.68 -1.15
CA ALA A 60 5.21 -4.02 -1.33
C ALA A 60 6.16 -4.13 -2.54
N VAL A 61 5.81 -3.45 -3.64
CA VAL A 61 6.64 -3.42 -4.86
C VAL A 61 7.87 -2.55 -4.66
N ASN A 62 7.72 -1.40 -3.98
CA ASN A 62 8.84 -0.54 -3.63
C ASN A 62 9.85 -1.29 -2.74
N MET A 63 9.36 -1.96 -1.70
CA MET A 63 10.19 -2.76 -0.80
C MET A 63 10.89 -3.92 -1.52
N ALA A 64 10.18 -4.63 -2.42
CA ALA A 64 10.75 -5.67 -3.26
C ALA A 64 11.85 -5.12 -4.18
N THR A 65 11.60 -3.94 -4.76
CA THR A 65 12.56 -3.26 -5.65
C THR A 65 13.85 -2.91 -4.91
N VAL A 66 13.74 -2.21 -3.78
CA VAL A 66 14.88 -1.72 -3.02
C VAL A 66 15.69 -2.89 -2.46
N THR A 67 15.02 -3.86 -1.85
CA THR A 67 15.67 -5.07 -1.32
C THR A 67 16.33 -5.89 -2.41
N GLY A 68 15.63 -6.17 -3.50
CA GLY A 68 16.18 -6.94 -4.63
C GLY A 68 17.34 -6.25 -5.29
N MET A 69 17.29 -4.91 -5.42
CA MET A 69 18.37 -4.10 -5.95
C MET A 69 19.64 -4.21 -5.09
N ARG A 70 19.49 -4.13 -3.76
CA ARG A 70 20.59 -4.28 -2.82
C ARG A 70 21.24 -5.68 -2.88
N LEU A 71 20.41 -6.71 -2.95
CA LEU A 71 20.90 -8.10 -2.90
C LEU A 71 21.60 -8.54 -4.19
N ARG A 72 21.07 -8.19 -5.34
CA ARG A 72 21.60 -8.61 -6.66
C ARG A 72 21.37 -7.62 -7.81
N GLY A 73 21.35 -6.32 -7.50
CA GLY A 73 21.17 -5.30 -8.51
C GLY A 73 19.84 -5.42 -9.26
N LYS A 74 19.80 -4.95 -10.52
CA LYS A 74 18.58 -4.92 -11.33
C LYS A 74 17.90 -6.29 -11.49
N GLY A 75 18.69 -7.36 -11.66
CA GLY A 75 18.14 -8.72 -11.76
C GLY A 75 17.49 -9.21 -10.47
N GLY A 76 18.06 -8.85 -9.31
CA GLY A 76 17.46 -9.11 -8.00
C GLY A 76 16.16 -8.38 -7.80
N ALA A 77 16.07 -7.10 -8.23
CA ALA A 77 14.84 -6.33 -8.17
C ALA A 77 13.74 -6.98 -9.03
N VAL A 78 14.04 -7.38 -10.27
CA VAL A 78 13.08 -8.06 -11.14
C VAL A 78 12.59 -9.38 -10.51
N ALA A 79 13.50 -10.19 -9.95
CA ALA A 79 13.14 -11.45 -9.29
C ALA A 79 12.24 -11.20 -8.06
N ALA A 80 12.54 -10.19 -7.24
CA ALA A 80 11.76 -9.83 -6.07
C ALA A 80 10.35 -9.32 -6.45
N ILE A 81 10.27 -8.41 -7.43
CA ILE A 81 9.00 -7.89 -7.92
C ILE A 81 8.14 -9.02 -8.51
N ALA A 82 8.73 -9.84 -9.39
CA ALA A 82 8.04 -10.97 -9.99
C ALA A 82 7.48 -11.93 -8.92
N GLY A 83 8.30 -12.29 -7.92
CA GLY A 83 7.85 -13.11 -6.80
C GLY A 83 6.66 -12.50 -6.08
N ASN A 84 6.73 -11.21 -5.77
CA ASN A 84 5.69 -10.52 -5.00
C ASN A 84 4.35 -10.40 -5.72
N ILE A 85 4.32 -10.25 -7.05
CA ILE A 85 3.10 -9.97 -7.82
C ILE A 85 2.49 -11.19 -8.51
N VAL A 86 3.27 -12.24 -8.76
CA VAL A 86 2.80 -13.44 -9.52
C VAL A 86 1.60 -14.08 -8.83
N MET A 87 1.69 -14.37 -7.53
CA MET A 87 0.60 -15.06 -6.83
C MET A 87 -0.69 -14.23 -6.74
N PRO A 88 -0.67 -12.94 -6.36
CA PRO A 88 -1.85 -12.09 -6.43
C PRO A 88 -2.50 -12.07 -7.83
N ILE A 89 -1.70 -11.96 -8.89
CA ILE A 89 -2.23 -11.98 -10.27
C ILE A 89 -2.90 -13.31 -10.58
N VAL A 90 -2.23 -14.43 -10.31
CA VAL A 90 -2.79 -15.77 -10.54
C VAL A 90 -4.09 -15.96 -9.76
N PHE A 91 -4.11 -15.54 -8.49
CA PHE A 91 -5.29 -15.66 -7.63
C PHE A 91 -6.47 -14.83 -8.16
N ILE A 92 -6.21 -13.58 -8.58
CA ILE A 92 -7.26 -12.73 -9.16
C ILE A 92 -7.79 -13.30 -10.47
N LEU A 93 -6.92 -13.84 -11.34
CA LEU A 93 -7.33 -14.46 -12.60
C LEU A 93 -8.18 -15.71 -12.36
N LEU A 94 -7.76 -16.57 -11.43
CA LEU A 94 -8.55 -17.76 -11.06
C LEU A 94 -9.92 -17.38 -10.50
N LEU A 95 -9.98 -16.38 -9.62
CA LEU A 95 -11.24 -15.86 -9.10
C LEU A 95 -12.12 -15.29 -10.22
N ALA A 96 -11.55 -14.55 -11.17
CA ALA A 96 -12.30 -13.98 -12.29
C ALA A 96 -12.90 -15.06 -13.20
N ILE A 97 -12.12 -16.11 -13.51
CA ILE A 97 -12.59 -17.25 -14.30
C ILE A 97 -13.69 -18.01 -13.53
N PHE A 98 -13.46 -18.30 -12.25
CA PHE A 98 -14.43 -18.95 -11.38
C PHE A 98 -15.74 -18.16 -11.32
N PHE A 99 -15.65 -16.85 -11.10
CA PHE A 99 -16.81 -15.98 -11.03
C PHE A 99 -17.58 -15.94 -12.34
N ARG A 100 -16.90 -15.88 -13.48
CA ARG A 100 -17.54 -15.91 -14.81
C ARG A 100 -18.33 -17.20 -15.02
N THR A 101 -17.78 -18.34 -14.58
CA THR A 101 -18.41 -19.66 -14.75
C THR A 101 -19.63 -19.84 -13.83
N PHE A 102 -19.59 -19.29 -12.63
CA PHE A 102 -20.65 -19.47 -11.61
C PHE A 102 -21.51 -18.22 -11.38
N ARG A 103 -21.47 -17.25 -12.27
CA ARG A 103 -22.18 -15.97 -12.14
C ARG A 103 -23.68 -16.13 -11.88
N ASP A 104 -24.30 -17.11 -12.53
CA ASP A 104 -25.76 -17.33 -12.47
C ASP A 104 -26.15 -18.24 -11.29
N ASN A 105 -25.18 -18.71 -10.50
CA ASN A 105 -25.47 -19.53 -9.33
C ASN A 105 -25.90 -18.66 -8.15
N VAL A 106 -27.13 -18.90 -7.66
CA VAL A 106 -27.75 -18.14 -6.57
C VAL A 106 -26.91 -18.17 -5.28
N ILE A 107 -26.26 -19.30 -4.98
CA ILE A 107 -25.43 -19.44 -3.76
C ILE A 107 -24.19 -18.56 -3.87
N VAL A 108 -23.50 -18.61 -5.02
CA VAL A 108 -22.31 -17.78 -5.27
C VAL A 108 -22.66 -16.29 -5.21
N SER A 109 -23.77 -15.90 -5.83
CA SER A 109 -24.26 -14.51 -5.76
C SER A 109 -24.52 -14.04 -4.33
N ARG A 110 -25.13 -14.88 -3.49
CA ARG A 110 -25.38 -14.57 -2.06
C ARG A 110 -24.08 -14.45 -1.26
N ILE A 111 -23.08 -15.29 -1.52
CA ILE A 111 -21.75 -15.19 -0.88
C ILE A 111 -21.10 -13.85 -1.24
N PHE A 112 -21.12 -13.44 -2.50
CA PHE A 112 -20.57 -12.15 -2.92
C PHE A 112 -21.32 -10.95 -2.34
N LEU A 113 -22.65 -11.04 -2.21
CA LEU A 113 -23.43 -10.04 -1.51
C LEU A 113 -22.99 -9.90 -0.04
N GLY A 114 -22.73 -11.02 0.64
CA GLY A 114 -22.22 -11.05 2.00
C GLY A 114 -20.78 -10.50 2.14
N LEU A 115 -19.95 -10.59 1.09
CA LEU A 115 -18.58 -10.05 1.10
C LEU A 115 -18.53 -8.52 0.91
N ARG A 116 -19.56 -7.90 0.34
CA ARG A 116 -19.58 -6.44 0.10
C ARG A 116 -19.31 -5.61 1.37
N PRO A 117 -19.96 -5.87 2.53
CA PRO A 117 -19.65 -5.13 3.75
C PRO A 117 -18.20 -5.29 4.22
N ALA A 118 -17.60 -6.48 4.03
CA ALA A 118 -16.21 -6.73 4.38
C ALA A 118 -15.25 -5.89 3.52
N VAL A 119 -15.52 -5.76 2.22
CA VAL A 119 -14.73 -4.88 1.32
C VAL A 119 -14.85 -3.42 1.75
N VAL A 120 -16.05 -2.96 2.10
CA VAL A 120 -16.26 -1.60 2.62
C VAL A 120 -15.45 -1.38 3.91
N ALA A 121 -15.46 -2.36 4.82
CA ALA A 121 -14.67 -2.28 6.05
C ALA A 121 -13.15 -2.24 5.78
N LEU A 122 -12.66 -3.03 4.81
CA LEU A 122 -11.25 -3.01 4.40
C LEU A 122 -10.81 -1.67 3.81
N ILE A 123 -11.71 -0.96 3.14
CA ILE A 123 -11.44 0.39 2.62
C ILE A 123 -11.54 1.44 3.74
N ALA A 124 -12.50 1.29 4.64
CA ALA A 124 -12.73 2.24 5.72
C ALA A 124 -11.65 2.20 6.81
N ALA A 125 -11.13 1.01 7.15
CA ALA A 125 -10.15 0.85 8.22
C ALA A 125 -8.86 1.69 8.00
N PRO A 126 -8.20 1.71 6.83
CA PRO A 126 -7.08 2.60 6.56
C PRO A 126 -7.42 4.08 6.69
N VAL A 127 -8.62 4.49 6.31
CA VAL A 127 -9.07 5.89 6.43
C VAL A 127 -9.06 6.33 7.89
N PHE A 128 -9.60 5.51 8.80
CA PHE A 128 -9.56 5.79 10.25
C PHE A 128 -8.13 5.82 10.80
N THR A 129 -7.29 4.89 10.36
CA THR A 129 -5.88 4.84 10.79
C THR A 129 -5.12 6.08 10.33
N LEU A 130 -5.29 6.48 9.07
CA LEU A 130 -4.66 7.70 8.52
C LEU A 130 -5.19 8.97 9.20
N ALA A 131 -6.50 9.05 9.46
CA ALA A 131 -7.09 10.19 10.16
C ALA A 131 -6.52 10.35 11.58
N ARG A 132 -6.30 9.22 12.29
CA ARG A 132 -5.64 9.23 13.61
C ARG A 132 -4.18 9.66 13.50
N SER A 133 -3.43 9.11 12.56
CA SER A 133 -2.02 9.45 12.34
C SER A 133 -1.82 10.92 11.94
N ALA A 134 -2.73 11.47 11.13
CA ALA A 134 -2.74 12.87 10.74
C ALA A 134 -3.22 13.82 11.85
N LYS A 135 -3.52 13.30 13.06
CA LYS A 135 -4.04 14.07 14.19
C LYS A 135 -5.23 14.98 13.81
N VAL A 136 -6.11 14.44 12.97
CA VAL A 136 -7.32 15.16 12.53
C VAL A 136 -8.18 15.45 13.77
N THR A 137 -8.32 16.72 14.10
CA THR A 137 -9.12 17.22 15.21
C THR A 137 -10.50 17.61 14.69
N TRP A 138 -11.49 17.67 15.57
CA TRP A 138 -12.85 18.12 15.21
C TRP A 138 -12.86 19.47 14.46
N ARG A 139 -11.87 20.32 14.74
CA ARG A 139 -11.70 21.62 14.06
C ARG A 139 -11.12 21.51 12.64
N THR A 140 -10.44 20.43 12.30
CA THR A 140 -9.81 20.23 10.99
C THR A 140 -10.49 19.17 10.13
N VAL A 141 -11.49 18.46 10.69
CA VAL A 141 -12.23 17.40 10.00
C VAL A 141 -13.02 17.92 8.78
N TRP A 142 -13.39 19.20 8.78
CA TRP A 142 -14.09 19.82 7.64
C TRP A 142 -13.22 19.85 6.37
N ILE A 143 -11.87 19.90 6.50
CA ILE A 143 -10.95 19.94 5.35
C ILE A 143 -11.08 18.68 4.49
N PRO A 144 -10.85 17.45 5.03
CA PRO A 144 -11.05 16.23 4.24
C PRO A 144 -12.48 16.04 3.76
N VAL A 145 -13.49 16.50 4.52
CA VAL A 145 -14.88 16.42 4.09
C VAL A 145 -15.15 17.32 2.87
N VAL A 146 -14.66 18.55 2.89
CA VAL A 146 -14.77 19.47 1.74
C VAL A 146 -14.01 18.92 0.53
N CYS A 147 -12.80 18.39 0.72
CA CYS A 147 -12.05 17.76 -0.36
C CYS A 147 -12.80 16.56 -0.97
N ALA A 148 -13.40 15.71 -0.13
CA ALA A 148 -14.20 14.58 -0.59
C ALA A 148 -15.45 15.03 -1.37
N LEU A 149 -16.15 16.07 -0.89
CA LEU A 149 -17.30 16.64 -1.58
C LEU A 149 -16.92 17.28 -2.92
N LEU A 150 -15.81 18.00 -2.99
CA LEU A 150 -15.30 18.57 -4.25
C LEU A 150 -14.99 17.50 -5.29
N ILE A 151 -14.37 16.40 -4.86
CA ILE A 151 -14.07 15.27 -5.76
C ILE A 151 -15.38 14.60 -6.21
N TRP A 152 -16.32 14.37 -5.28
CA TRP A 152 -17.54 13.62 -5.57
C TRP A 152 -18.57 14.41 -6.36
N LEU A 153 -18.83 15.69 -6.01
CA LEU A 153 -19.87 16.51 -6.65
C LEU A 153 -19.38 17.18 -7.93
N PHE A 154 -18.13 17.64 -7.95
CA PHE A 154 -17.57 18.42 -9.08
C PHE A 154 -16.65 17.58 -9.97
N GLY A 155 -16.40 16.31 -9.64
CA GLY A 155 -15.51 15.44 -10.42
C GLY A 155 -14.06 15.96 -10.52
N VAL A 156 -13.64 16.81 -9.59
CA VAL A 156 -12.28 17.39 -9.59
C VAL A 156 -11.26 16.28 -9.39
N SER A 157 -10.23 16.28 -10.21
CA SER A 157 -9.13 15.31 -10.05
C SER A 157 -8.49 15.41 -8.65
N PRO A 158 -8.31 14.28 -7.94
CA PRO A 158 -7.61 14.25 -6.65
C PRO A 158 -6.24 14.93 -6.67
N VAL A 159 -5.54 14.87 -7.81
CA VAL A 159 -4.24 15.52 -8.01
C VAL A 159 -4.33 17.03 -7.88
N ILE A 160 -5.37 17.65 -8.46
CA ILE A 160 -5.59 19.10 -8.37
C ILE A 160 -5.88 19.49 -6.92
N VAL A 161 -6.66 18.69 -6.20
CA VAL A 161 -6.96 18.93 -4.77
C VAL A 161 -5.70 18.88 -3.92
N ILE A 162 -4.81 17.91 -4.16
CA ILE A 162 -3.52 17.77 -3.47
C ILE A 162 -2.63 18.98 -3.74
N LEU A 163 -2.48 19.39 -5.01
CA LEU A 163 -1.67 20.54 -5.38
C LEU A 163 -2.20 21.85 -4.79
N ALA A 164 -3.52 22.04 -4.83
CA ALA A 164 -4.16 23.20 -4.21
C ALA A 164 -3.95 23.25 -2.70
N ALA A 165 -4.13 22.10 -2.02
CA ALA A 165 -3.90 21.99 -0.58
C ALA A 165 -2.42 22.27 -0.19
N ALA A 166 -1.47 21.77 -1.00
CA ALA A 166 -0.05 22.05 -0.80
C ALA A 166 0.28 23.52 -0.97
N LEU A 167 -0.25 24.18 -2.01
CA LEU A 167 -0.06 25.63 -2.24
C LEU A 167 -0.66 26.47 -1.10
N LEU A 168 -1.89 26.14 -0.69
CA LEU A 168 -2.55 26.86 0.41
C LEU A 168 -1.79 26.67 1.74
N GLY A 169 -1.32 25.45 2.01
CA GLY A 169 -0.50 25.16 3.19
C GLY A 169 0.82 25.94 3.19
N TYR A 170 1.48 26.01 2.05
CA TYR A 170 2.71 26.78 1.88
C TYR A 170 2.49 28.30 2.08
N LEU A 171 1.46 28.86 1.45
CA LEU A 171 1.07 30.27 1.62
C LEU A 171 0.73 30.60 3.07
N TYR A 172 -0.02 29.73 3.74
CA TYR A 172 -0.36 29.91 5.16
C TYR A 172 0.87 29.88 6.05
N SER A 173 1.84 28.99 5.77
CA SER A 173 3.11 28.92 6.49
C SER A 173 3.93 30.21 6.33
N LEU A 174 4.01 30.77 5.11
CA LEU A 174 4.71 32.03 4.84
C LEU A 174 4.06 33.23 5.57
N LEU A 175 2.75 33.29 5.57
CA LEU A 175 2.01 34.37 6.26
C LEU A 175 2.21 34.30 7.78
N LYS A 176 2.21 33.09 8.35
CA LYS A 176 2.44 32.89 9.79
C LYS A 176 3.86 33.23 10.21
N GLN A 177 4.86 32.93 9.38
CA GLN A 177 6.25 33.23 9.64
C GLN A 177 6.49 34.74 9.64
N LYS A 178 5.76 35.50 8.81
CA LYS A 178 5.84 36.98 8.74
C LYS A 178 5.18 37.68 9.94
N GLN A 179 4.27 36.99 10.66
CA GLN A 179 3.65 37.53 11.89
C GLN A 179 4.46 37.25 13.16
N SER A 180 5.44 36.35 13.09
CA SER A 180 6.31 35.96 14.24
C SER A 180 7.67 36.61 14.20
N SER A 181 7.95 37.45 13.23
CA SER A 181 9.15 38.30 13.10
C SER A 181 8.80 39.78 13.26
#